data_18ceef0d0d6754d652b8eaa41b4685c3
#
_entry.id   18ceef0d0d6754d652b8eaa41b4685c3
#
_cell.length_a   1.000
_cell.length_b   1.000
_cell.length_c   1.000
_cell.angle_alpha   90.00
_cell.angle_beta   90.00
_cell.angle_gamma   90.00
#
_symmetry.space_group_name_H-M   'P 1'
#
loop_
_entity.id
_entity.type
_entity.pdbx_description
1 polymer ?
#
loop_
_entity_poly.entity_id
_entity_poly.type
_entity_poly.pdbx_seq_one_letter_code
_entity_poly.pdbx_strand_id
1 'polypeptide(L)'
;MRFLKSILLAASLFILFSCEEEAGDISISVRHTQVGGEQDSQFVTVTAPEGHVWTLRLVGADGLDVDWAYIDPASGSGSMSSVTLSYGQNDSGKSRTVTVVGKCGEVKYTVDVVQDAYKDDSEEPWTDPTEIQEDKMQPWMELPAMEDSDGLYFITNDMPVGLDKVRNYSYCWDPEALVARWVAYPLNEKLSGSGSRTDAWGDEFSPNIERKIPRSMQPMLYKGFWSDNGHRYDRGHQCPSADRLTSSSVNATTFRYTNMTPQQSEFNQGIWAALETRVRSWSYSFDTLYVVTGCVVDGSEDYAYDNIGAKVTVPAAYYKALLGYKSNNTIGITGSTHGYTGIAFYFEHRNYSGDNYLNQAMTIKELEKRTGIDFFVNLEAAIGKERYEKVESTRDDWWWKN
;
A
#
# COMPACT_ATOMS: atom_id res chain seq x y z
N MET A 1 -64.38 -67.06 29.13
CA MET A 1 -62.99 -67.39 28.85
C MET A 1 -62.44 -66.35 27.92
N ARG A 2 -61.76 -65.34 28.43
CA ARG A 2 -61.07 -64.34 27.66
C ARG A 2 -59.66 -64.10 28.24
N PHE A 3 -58.67 -64.45 27.48
CA PHE A 3 -57.26 -64.28 27.81
C PHE A 3 -56.86 -62.83 27.63
N LEU A 4 -56.43 -62.18 28.70
CA LEU A 4 -55.81 -60.83 28.64
C LEU A 4 -54.30 -61.07 28.46
N LYS A 5 -53.76 -60.63 27.34
CA LYS A 5 -52.31 -60.58 27.13
C LYS A 5 -51.80 -59.21 27.62
N SER A 6 -51.01 -59.27 28.68
CA SER A 6 -50.24 -58.08 29.15
C SER A 6 -49.07 -57.82 28.25
N ILE A 7 -49.02 -56.66 27.69
CA ILE A 7 -47.84 -56.12 26.94
C ILE A 7 -47.02 -55.34 27.95
N LEU A 8 -45.82 -55.83 28.25
CA LEU A 8 -44.80 -55.04 28.98
C LEU A 8 -44.16 -54.04 28.02
N LEU A 9 -44.37 -52.75 28.29
CA LEU A 9 -43.70 -51.65 27.59
C LEU A 9 -42.41 -51.30 28.34
N ALA A 10 -41.27 -51.73 27.81
CA ALA A 10 -39.98 -51.34 28.34
C ALA A 10 -39.71 -49.89 27.92
N ALA A 11 -39.82 -48.93 28.82
CA ALA A 11 -39.38 -47.57 28.63
C ALA A 11 -37.86 -47.52 28.77
N SER A 12 -37.16 -47.37 27.62
CA SER A 12 -35.73 -47.04 27.58
C SER A 12 -35.56 -45.58 27.97
N LEU A 13 -35.06 -45.35 29.17
CA LEU A 13 -34.68 -44.03 29.65
C LEU A 13 -33.37 -43.64 28.97
N PHE A 14 -33.44 -42.87 27.89
CA PHE A 14 -32.28 -42.16 27.33
C PHE A 14 -31.91 -41.05 28.31
N ILE A 15 -30.89 -41.27 29.11
CA ILE A 15 -30.23 -40.21 29.85
C ILE A 15 -29.38 -39.46 28.82
N LEU A 16 -29.90 -38.32 28.33
CA LEU A 16 -29.10 -37.33 27.66
C LEU A 16 -28.17 -36.71 28.71
N PHE A 17 -26.93 -37.17 28.74
CA PHE A 17 -25.87 -36.36 29.36
C PHE A 17 -25.74 -35.11 28.52
N SER A 18 -26.42 -34.03 28.91
CA SER A 18 -26.03 -32.69 28.58
C SER A 18 -24.67 -32.48 29.26
N CYS A 19 -23.62 -32.54 28.50
CA CYS A 19 -22.35 -31.97 28.93
C CYS A 19 -22.60 -30.48 28.94
N GLU A 20 -23.03 -29.91 30.05
CA GLU A 20 -22.83 -28.48 30.30
C GLU A 20 -21.31 -28.32 30.36
N GLU A 21 -20.73 -27.80 29.29
CA GLU A 21 -19.39 -27.21 29.35
C GLU A 21 -19.48 -26.13 30.43
N GLU A 22 -18.84 -26.35 31.57
CA GLU A 22 -18.65 -25.29 32.56
C GLU A 22 -17.99 -24.13 31.83
N ALA A 23 -18.66 -22.98 31.84
CA ALA A 23 -18.14 -21.75 31.24
C ALA A 23 -16.79 -21.48 31.85
N GLY A 24 -15.74 -21.64 31.06
CA GLY A 24 -14.38 -21.45 31.54
C GLY A 24 -14.12 -19.94 31.78
N ASP A 25 -13.67 -19.60 32.96
CA ASP A 25 -13.26 -18.26 33.28
C ASP A 25 -12.10 -17.86 32.35
N ILE A 26 -12.29 -16.78 31.59
CA ILE A 26 -11.21 -16.13 30.80
C ILE A 26 -10.85 -14.80 31.46
N SER A 27 -9.56 -14.51 31.54
CA SER A 27 -9.07 -13.18 31.84
C SER A 27 -7.97 -12.76 30.87
N ILE A 28 -7.88 -11.46 30.62
CA ILE A 28 -6.89 -10.87 29.73
C ILE A 28 -6.14 -9.82 30.52
N SER A 29 -4.82 -9.86 30.46
CA SER A 29 -3.98 -8.80 31.00
C SER A 29 -3.04 -8.27 29.92
N VAL A 30 -2.90 -6.96 29.85
CA VAL A 30 -1.96 -6.26 29.00
C VAL A 30 -0.84 -5.67 29.87
N ARG A 31 0.33 -5.48 29.29
CA ARG A 31 1.46 -4.92 30.03
C ARG A 31 1.22 -3.44 30.39
N HIS A 32 0.62 -2.69 29.47
CA HIS A 32 0.30 -1.28 29.64
C HIS A 32 -1.12 -1.00 29.12
N THR A 33 -1.95 -0.38 29.92
CA THR A 33 -3.29 0.08 29.53
C THR A 33 -3.28 1.47 28.90
N GLN A 34 -2.16 2.21 29.05
CA GLN A 34 -1.90 3.44 28.32
C GLN A 34 -0.52 3.35 27.68
N VAL A 35 -0.44 3.69 26.41
CA VAL A 35 0.76 3.59 25.57
C VAL A 35 0.98 4.88 24.80
N GLY A 36 2.22 5.13 24.41
CA GLY A 36 2.59 6.29 23.59
C GLY A 36 1.93 6.30 22.22
N GLY A 37 2.00 7.44 21.55
CA GLY A 37 1.44 7.62 20.20
C GLY A 37 2.23 6.90 19.09
N GLU A 38 3.42 6.43 19.37
CA GLU A 38 4.28 5.72 18.40
C GLU A 38 3.72 4.35 18.02
N GLN A 39 4.16 3.86 16.87
CA GLN A 39 3.96 2.44 16.52
C GLN A 39 4.74 1.58 17.49
N ASP A 40 4.07 0.60 18.10
CA ASP A 40 4.69 -0.31 19.07
C ASP A 40 3.88 -1.60 19.20
N SER A 41 4.35 -2.50 20.05
CA SER A 41 3.63 -3.72 20.42
C SER A 41 3.86 -4.07 21.89
N GLN A 42 2.92 -4.83 22.46
CA GLN A 42 3.05 -5.38 23.80
C GLN A 42 2.51 -6.79 23.87
N PHE A 43 2.99 -7.55 24.84
CA PHE A 43 2.42 -8.87 25.12
C PHE A 43 1.09 -8.75 25.87
N VAL A 44 0.20 -9.62 25.47
CA VAL A 44 -1.09 -9.87 26.08
C VAL A 44 -1.06 -11.28 26.68
N THR A 45 -1.42 -11.41 27.94
CA THR A 45 -1.57 -12.72 28.57
C THR A 45 -3.06 -13.07 28.63
N VAL A 46 -3.40 -14.19 28.06
CA VAL A 46 -4.73 -14.81 28.18
C VAL A 46 -4.61 -15.91 29.22
N THR A 47 -5.45 -15.87 30.23
CA THR A 47 -5.60 -16.94 31.20
C THR A 47 -6.94 -17.61 30.97
N ALA A 48 -6.92 -18.92 30.68
CA ALA A 48 -8.13 -19.73 30.46
C ALA A 48 -7.88 -21.16 30.98
N PRO A 49 -8.91 -21.91 31.34
CA PRO A 49 -8.77 -23.29 31.79
C PRO A 49 -8.14 -24.16 30.68
N GLU A 50 -7.42 -25.21 31.11
CA GLU A 50 -6.77 -26.13 30.18
C GLU A 50 -7.79 -26.78 29.23
N GLY A 51 -7.47 -26.81 27.93
CA GLY A 51 -8.34 -27.40 26.91
C GLY A 51 -9.50 -26.50 26.43
N HIS A 52 -9.76 -25.38 27.09
CA HIS A 52 -10.80 -24.44 26.62
C HIS A 52 -10.28 -23.51 25.53
N VAL A 53 -11.05 -23.44 24.44
CA VAL A 53 -10.72 -22.58 23.29
C VAL A 53 -11.23 -21.16 23.55
N TRP A 54 -10.39 -20.18 23.24
CA TRP A 54 -10.73 -18.76 23.33
C TRP A 54 -10.46 -18.04 22.00
N THR A 55 -11.13 -16.91 21.84
CA THR A 55 -10.92 -15.97 20.72
C THR A 55 -10.71 -14.56 21.24
N LEU A 56 -9.94 -13.77 20.51
CA LEU A 56 -9.73 -12.34 20.75
C LEU A 56 -10.21 -11.53 19.57
N ARG A 57 -10.74 -10.36 19.85
CA ARG A 57 -11.16 -9.37 18.86
C ARG A 57 -10.79 -7.97 19.34
N LEU A 58 -10.43 -7.08 18.42
CA LEU A 58 -10.14 -5.69 18.71
C LEU A 58 -11.29 -4.81 18.23
N VAL A 59 -11.84 -3.99 19.14
CA VAL A 59 -12.92 -3.06 18.79
C VAL A 59 -12.60 -1.66 19.27
N GLY A 60 -13.02 -0.67 18.50
CA GLY A 60 -12.94 0.74 18.84
C GLY A 60 -14.03 1.17 19.85
N ALA A 61 -14.01 2.43 20.24
CA ALA A 61 -15.01 3.03 21.13
C ALA A 61 -16.45 2.99 20.56
N ASP A 62 -16.59 2.85 19.25
CA ASP A 62 -17.87 2.68 18.52
C ASP A 62 -18.34 1.22 18.48
N GLY A 63 -17.55 0.28 18.99
CA GLY A 63 -17.83 -1.16 18.98
C GLY A 63 -17.53 -1.86 17.65
N LEU A 64 -16.97 -1.15 16.66
CA LEU A 64 -16.55 -1.70 15.37
C LEU A 64 -15.10 -2.18 15.44
N ASP A 65 -14.73 -3.08 14.50
CA ASP A 65 -13.33 -3.50 14.36
C ASP A 65 -12.44 -2.31 14.01
N VAL A 66 -11.24 -2.29 14.59
CA VAL A 66 -10.23 -1.27 14.32
C VAL A 66 -9.27 -1.77 13.24
N ASP A 67 -8.78 -0.84 12.41
CA ASP A 67 -7.82 -1.09 11.32
C ASP A 67 -6.37 -0.69 11.69
N TRP A 68 -6.20 -0.03 12.83
CA TRP A 68 -4.92 0.51 13.30
C TRP A 68 -4.24 -0.33 14.39
N ALA A 69 -4.89 -1.40 14.85
CA ALA A 69 -4.33 -2.35 15.81
C ALA A 69 -4.58 -3.79 15.35
N TYR A 70 -3.65 -4.68 15.69
CA TYR A 70 -3.67 -6.08 15.32
C TYR A 70 -3.30 -6.97 16.50
N ILE A 71 -3.92 -8.14 16.63
CA ILE A 71 -3.65 -9.10 17.69
C ILE A 71 -3.36 -10.49 17.11
N ASP A 72 -2.26 -11.11 17.52
CA ASP A 72 -1.82 -12.42 17.03
C ASP A 72 -1.15 -13.25 18.12
N PRO A 73 -1.56 -14.52 18.28
CA PRO A 73 -2.71 -15.16 17.67
C PRO A 73 -4.05 -14.63 18.20
N ALA A 74 -5.06 -14.52 17.31
CA ALA A 74 -6.42 -14.11 17.66
C ALA A 74 -7.27 -15.23 18.27
N SER A 75 -6.73 -16.43 18.42
CA SER A 75 -7.39 -17.58 19.07
C SER A 75 -6.35 -18.55 19.61
N GLY A 76 -6.75 -19.33 20.60
CA GLY A 76 -5.91 -20.35 21.23
C GLY A 76 -6.69 -21.23 22.18
N SER A 77 -5.97 -22.06 22.95
CA SER A 77 -6.57 -22.87 24.01
C SER A 77 -5.70 -22.85 25.27
N GLY A 78 -6.35 -22.91 26.44
CA GLY A 78 -5.67 -22.79 27.72
C GLY A 78 -5.00 -21.41 27.90
N SER A 79 -4.11 -21.29 28.88
CA SER A 79 -3.41 -20.03 29.14
C SER A 79 -2.25 -19.79 28.15
N MET A 80 -2.11 -18.55 27.67
CA MET A 80 -1.06 -18.15 26.72
C MET A 80 -0.56 -16.75 27.09
N SER A 81 0.76 -16.59 27.17
CA SER A 81 1.44 -15.31 27.48
C SER A 81 2.19 -14.69 26.28
N SER A 82 2.11 -15.33 25.12
CA SER A 82 2.82 -14.92 23.90
C SER A 82 1.91 -14.30 22.83
N VAL A 83 0.70 -13.89 23.21
CA VAL A 83 -0.17 -13.12 22.31
C VAL A 83 0.41 -11.71 22.18
N THR A 84 0.51 -11.20 20.98
CA THR A 84 1.05 -9.86 20.71
C THR A 84 -0.08 -8.93 20.27
N LEU A 85 -0.24 -7.81 20.93
CA LEU A 85 -1.04 -6.67 20.50
C LEU A 85 -0.11 -5.63 19.88
N SER A 86 -0.26 -5.39 18.59
CA SER A 86 0.49 -4.37 17.84
C SER A 86 -0.44 -3.22 17.47
N TYR A 87 0.07 -2.01 17.46
CA TYR A 87 -0.68 -0.82 17.06
C TYR A 87 0.20 0.12 16.24
N GLY A 88 -0.39 0.69 15.19
CA GLY A 88 0.25 1.69 14.35
C GLY A 88 0.38 3.04 15.05
N GLN A 89 1.21 3.92 14.52
CA GLN A 89 1.35 5.29 14.99
C GLN A 89 0.00 6.02 14.98
N ASN A 90 -0.26 6.81 16.00
CA ASN A 90 -1.51 7.55 16.14
C ASN A 90 -1.36 9.02 15.69
N ASP A 91 -1.44 9.24 14.37
CA ASP A 91 -1.35 10.59 13.78
C ASP A 91 -2.66 11.39 13.86
N SER A 92 -3.67 10.90 14.56
CA SER A 92 -5.00 11.54 14.61
C SER A 92 -5.04 12.86 15.42
N GLY A 93 -3.95 13.20 16.13
CA GLY A 93 -3.88 14.36 17.02
C GLY A 93 -4.70 14.21 18.32
N LYS A 94 -5.32 13.05 18.56
CA LYS A 94 -6.11 12.73 19.77
C LYS A 94 -5.80 11.32 20.23
N SER A 95 -5.95 11.07 21.54
CA SER A 95 -5.90 9.69 22.06
C SER A 95 -7.00 8.84 21.43
N ARG A 96 -6.70 7.57 21.20
CA ARG A 96 -7.66 6.57 20.71
C ARG A 96 -7.64 5.34 21.59
N THR A 97 -8.74 4.60 21.64
CA THR A 97 -8.88 3.43 22.51
C THR A 97 -9.19 2.19 21.66
N VAL A 98 -8.48 1.11 21.94
CA VAL A 98 -8.84 -0.23 21.48
C VAL A 98 -9.23 -1.08 22.68
N THR A 99 -10.37 -1.75 22.58
CA THR A 99 -10.81 -2.76 23.56
C THR A 99 -10.44 -4.13 23.04
N VAL A 100 -9.59 -4.85 23.77
CA VAL A 100 -9.34 -6.27 23.54
C VAL A 100 -10.49 -7.04 24.15
N VAL A 101 -11.25 -7.71 23.30
CA VAL A 101 -12.42 -8.52 23.70
C VAL A 101 -12.05 -9.99 23.61
N GLY A 102 -11.95 -10.67 24.73
CA GLY A 102 -11.75 -12.12 24.79
C GLY A 102 -13.06 -12.86 25.07
N LYS A 103 -13.22 -14.00 24.42
CA LYS A 103 -14.37 -14.88 24.58
C LYS A 103 -13.90 -16.33 24.76
N CYS A 104 -14.45 -17.01 25.79
CA CYS A 104 -14.25 -18.42 26.03
C CYS A 104 -15.61 -19.05 26.41
N GLY A 105 -16.18 -19.86 25.51
CA GLY A 105 -17.59 -20.26 25.62
C GLY A 105 -18.51 -19.06 25.66
N GLU A 106 -19.34 -18.93 26.68
CA GLU A 106 -20.25 -17.79 26.91
C GLU A 106 -19.60 -16.65 27.72
N VAL A 107 -18.44 -16.90 28.33
CA VAL A 107 -17.75 -15.89 29.15
C VAL A 107 -17.00 -14.90 28.25
N LYS A 108 -17.19 -13.62 28.55
CA LYS A 108 -16.54 -12.51 27.86
C LYS A 108 -15.73 -11.69 28.86
N TYR A 109 -14.52 -11.35 28.48
CA TYR A 109 -13.65 -10.44 29.23
C TYR A 109 -13.15 -9.33 28.31
N THR A 110 -12.99 -8.11 28.85
CA THR A 110 -12.52 -6.96 28.07
C THR A 110 -11.43 -6.20 28.82
N VAL A 111 -10.48 -5.69 28.08
CA VAL A 111 -9.49 -4.76 28.57
C VAL A 111 -9.25 -3.63 27.55
N ASP A 112 -9.26 -2.39 28.04
CA ASP A 112 -9.02 -1.23 27.21
C ASP A 112 -7.53 -0.89 27.18
N VAL A 113 -7.03 -0.52 26.00
CA VAL A 113 -5.72 0.07 25.81
C VAL A 113 -5.93 1.43 25.15
N VAL A 114 -5.48 2.49 25.82
CA VAL A 114 -5.51 3.86 25.31
C VAL A 114 -4.17 4.17 24.70
N GLN A 115 -4.18 4.54 23.43
CA GLN A 115 -2.99 5.05 22.75
C GLN A 115 -3.08 6.57 22.66
N ASP A 116 -2.07 7.27 23.19
CA ASP A 116 -1.96 8.72 23.08
C ASP A 116 -1.79 9.14 21.62
N ALA A 117 -2.05 10.41 21.33
CA ALA A 117 -1.64 10.97 20.05
C ALA A 117 -0.11 10.93 19.92
N TYR A 118 0.38 10.57 18.76
CA TYR A 118 1.80 10.72 18.45
C TYR A 118 2.19 12.18 18.57
N LYS A 119 3.18 12.43 19.40
CA LYS A 119 3.86 13.71 19.48
C LYS A 119 5.29 13.44 19.07
N ASP A 120 5.69 14.04 18.01
CA ASP A 120 7.10 14.06 17.65
C ASP A 120 7.83 15.05 18.58
N ASP A 121 8.10 14.60 19.81
CA ASP A 121 8.86 15.39 20.77
C ASP A 121 10.36 15.48 20.38
N SER A 122 10.78 14.80 19.33
CA SER A 122 12.14 14.79 18.81
C SER A 122 12.36 15.69 17.59
N GLU A 123 11.29 16.14 16.94
CA GLU A 123 11.41 17.10 15.83
C GLU A 123 11.22 18.52 16.35
N GLU A 124 12.27 19.31 16.28
CA GLU A 124 12.14 20.75 16.12
C GLU A 124 10.99 21.01 15.12
N PRO A 125 10.14 22.03 15.33
CA PRO A 125 9.07 22.33 14.38
C PRO A 125 9.63 22.30 12.98
N TRP A 126 9.02 21.47 12.09
CA TRP A 126 9.52 21.34 10.73
C TRP A 126 9.74 22.74 10.12
N THR A 127 10.95 22.99 9.70
CA THR A 127 11.33 24.20 8.98
C THR A 127 11.47 23.85 7.51
N ASP A 128 10.96 24.74 6.65
CA ASP A 128 11.12 24.60 5.21
C ASP A 128 12.61 24.51 4.86
N PRO A 129 13.11 23.43 4.26
CA PRO A 129 14.52 23.31 3.93
C PRO A 129 14.90 24.36 2.89
N THR A 130 16.16 24.80 2.91
CA THR A 130 16.68 25.77 1.93
C THR A 130 17.13 25.11 0.63
N GLU A 131 17.35 23.80 0.66
CA GLU A 131 17.77 22.97 -0.47
C GLU A 131 17.09 21.60 -0.41
N ILE A 132 17.06 20.87 -1.52
CA ILE A 132 16.49 19.52 -1.57
C ILE A 132 17.37 18.55 -0.80
N GLN A 133 16.77 17.82 0.12
CA GLN A 133 17.41 16.75 0.90
C GLN A 133 17.31 15.44 0.13
N GLU A 134 18.27 15.22 -0.75
CA GLU A 134 18.34 14.04 -1.58
C GLU A 134 18.67 12.78 -0.78
N ASP A 135 17.98 11.67 -1.08
CA ASP A 135 18.27 10.36 -0.50
C ASP A 135 19.31 9.60 -1.34
N LYS A 136 19.99 8.66 -0.71
CA LYS A 136 20.90 7.78 -1.41
C LYS A 136 20.15 6.63 -2.09
N MET A 137 20.35 6.43 -3.38
CA MET A 137 19.82 5.26 -4.09
C MET A 137 20.29 3.94 -3.45
N GLN A 138 19.37 3.00 -3.39
CA GLN A 138 19.57 1.66 -2.85
C GLN A 138 19.48 0.63 -3.99
N PRO A 139 20.02 -0.59 -3.84
CA PRO A 139 19.94 -1.62 -4.88
C PRO A 139 18.56 -2.30 -4.91
N TRP A 140 17.49 -1.52 -4.93
CA TRP A 140 16.11 -2.04 -5.00
C TRP A 140 15.74 -2.40 -6.43
N MET A 141 14.96 -3.48 -6.56
CA MET A 141 14.65 -4.08 -7.85
C MET A 141 13.81 -3.18 -8.76
N GLU A 142 12.94 -2.36 -8.17
CA GLU A 142 12.08 -1.44 -8.92
C GLU A 142 12.78 -0.21 -9.48
N LEU A 143 14.00 0.10 -9.06
CA LEU A 143 14.64 1.36 -9.44
C LEU A 143 15.14 1.35 -10.88
N PRO A 144 14.81 2.39 -11.66
CA PRO A 144 15.51 2.69 -12.91
C PRO A 144 16.92 3.23 -12.68
N ALA A 145 17.74 3.27 -13.73
CA ALA A 145 18.93 4.10 -13.71
C ALA A 145 18.55 5.56 -13.47
N MET A 146 19.39 6.22 -12.72
CA MET A 146 19.37 7.67 -12.57
C MET A 146 20.79 8.15 -12.88
N GLU A 147 20.93 8.93 -13.94
CA GLU A 147 22.20 9.60 -14.22
C GLU A 147 22.42 10.70 -13.18
N ASP A 148 23.66 10.89 -12.76
CA ASP A 148 24.07 12.10 -12.02
C ASP A 148 23.95 13.30 -12.97
N SER A 149 22.70 13.71 -13.24
CA SER A 149 22.40 14.89 -14.02
C SER A 149 22.16 16.05 -13.06
N ASP A 150 22.84 17.14 -13.28
CA ASP A 150 22.62 18.38 -12.55
C ASP A 150 21.13 18.74 -12.60
N GLY A 151 20.49 18.80 -11.42
CA GLY A 151 19.12 19.27 -11.28
C GLY A 151 18.03 18.22 -11.11
N LEU A 152 18.33 16.90 -11.11
CA LEU A 152 17.38 15.84 -10.75
C LEU A 152 17.76 15.23 -9.40
N TYR A 153 16.76 14.88 -8.58
CA TYR A 153 16.96 14.43 -7.21
C TYR A 153 16.24 13.13 -6.92
N PHE A 154 16.95 12.19 -6.29
CA PHE A 154 16.35 10.93 -5.81
C PHE A 154 15.74 11.13 -4.42
N ILE A 155 14.45 10.83 -4.29
CA ILE A 155 13.73 10.89 -3.02
C ILE A 155 13.05 9.54 -2.77
N THR A 156 13.09 9.08 -1.53
CA THR A 156 12.39 7.85 -1.13
C THR A 156 11.55 8.07 0.11
N ASN A 157 10.47 7.32 0.23
CA ASN A 157 9.55 7.34 1.34
C ASN A 157 9.35 5.92 1.88
N ASP A 158 9.32 5.80 3.19
CA ASP A 158 8.99 4.57 3.89
C ASP A 158 7.52 4.55 4.30
N MET A 159 7.02 3.35 4.59
CA MET A 159 5.71 3.13 5.19
C MET A 159 5.77 2.01 6.23
N PRO A 160 4.91 2.05 7.26
CA PRO A 160 4.78 0.95 8.20
C PRO A 160 4.02 -0.22 7.56
N VAL A 161 4.50 -1.44 7.78
CA VAL A 161 3.78 -2.69 7.50
C VAL A 161 3.96 -3.60 8.71
N GLY A 162 2.94 -3.72 9.53
CA GLY A 162 3.06 -4.35 10.84
C GLY A 162 4.06 -3.57 11.71
N LEU A 163 5.10 -4.25 12.18
CA LEU A 163 6.18 -3.63 12.98
C LEU A 163 7.36 -3.15 12.14
N ASP A 164 7.36 -3.43 10.86
CA ASP A 164 8.48 -3.10 9.97
C ASP A 164 8.25 -1.75 9.29
N LYS A 165 9.33 -1.00 9.10
CA LYS A 165 9.39 0.07 8.11
C LYS A 165 9.85 -0.53 6.79
N VAL A 166 9.01 -0.41 5.76
CA VAL A 166 9.34 -0.85 4.41
C VAL A 166 9.27 0.33 3.45
N ARG A 167 9.98 0.24 2.33
CA ARG A 167 9.90 1.27 1.31
C ARG A 167 8.49 1.41 0.76
N ASN A 168 8.01 2.62 0.69
CA ASN A 168 6.70 2.96 0.14
C ASN A 168 6.80 3.15 -1.38
N TYR A 169 7.38 4.27 -1.78
CA TYR A 169 7.76 4.56 -3.16
C TYR A 169 8.97 5.50 -3.19
N SER A 170 9.74 5.42 -4.26
CA SER A 170 10.86 6.30 -4.56
C SER A 170 10.60 7.04 -5.87
N TYR A 171 11.20 8.20 -6.06
CA TYR A 171 10.99 8.97 -7.28
C TYR A 171 12.19 9.84 -7.64
N CYS A 172 12.29 10.15 -8.92
CA CYS A 172 13.22 11.12 -9.48
C CYS A 172 12.49 12.47 -9.61
N TRP A 173 12.84 13.40 -8.75
CA TRP A 173 12.22 14.75 -8.72
C TRP A 173 12.90 15.71 -9.67
N ASP A 174 12.10 16.41 -10.47
CA ASP A 174 12.53 17.49 -11.34
C ASP A 174 11.95 18.82 -10.82
N PRO A 175 12.76 19.66 -10.14
CA PRO A 175 12.29 20.92 -9.59
C PRO A 175 12.05 22.02 -10.65
N GLU A 176 12.57 21.87 -11.87
CA GLU A 176 12.30 22.81 -12.96
C GLU A 176 10.93 22.54 -13.60
N ALA A 177 10.62 21.25 -13.83
CA ALA A 177 9.33 20.84 -14.35
C ALA A 177 8.23 20.77 -13.26
N LEU A 178 8.59 20.75 -11.97
CA LEU A 178 7.75 20.55 -10.79
C LEU A 178 6.96 19.22 -10.86
N VAL A 179 7.57 18.16 -11.38
CA VAL A 179 7.00 16.80 -11.44
C VAL A 179 8.07 15.76 -11.15
N ALA A 180 7.66 14.58 -10.71
CA ALA A 180 8.54 13.42 -10.68
C ALA A 180 8.62 12.81 -12.10
N ARG A 181 9.85 12.65 -12.62
CA ARG A 181 10.09 12.01 -13.92
C ARG A 181 9.65 10.56 -13.93
N TRP A 182 9.84 9.89 -12.80
CA TRP A 182 9.31 8.56 -12.52
C TRP A 182 9.08 8.37 -11.02
N VAL A 183 8.15 7.48 -10.70
CA VAL A 183 7.86 6.95 -9.35
C VAL A 183 7.93 5.43 -9.42
N ALA A 184 8.77 4.83 -8.58
CA ALA A 184 9.03 3.39 -8.54
C ALA A 184 8.64 2.79 -7.20
N TYR A 185 7.95 1.63 -7.21
CA TYR A 185 7.47 1.00 -5.98
C TYR A 185 7.20 -0.51 -6.15
N PRO A 186 7.39 -1.30 -5.09
CA PRO A 186 6.92 -2.68 -5.05
C PRO A 186 5.41 -2.72 -4.78
N LEU A 187 4.72 -3.69 -5.37
CA LEU A 187 3.29 -3.92 -5.23
C LEU A 187 3.01 -5.40 -4.98
N ASN A 188 2.28 -5.70 -3.93
CA ASN A 188 1.70 -7.01 -3.62
C ASN A 188 0.54 -6.83 -2.65
N GLU A 189 -0.13 -7.89 -2.29
CA GLU A 189 -1.31 -7.85 -1.42
C GLU A 189 -1.04 -7.17 -0.06
N LYS A 190 0.12 -7.44 0.57
CA LYS A 190 0.48 -6.85 1.87
C LYS A 190 0.73 -5.34 1.77
N LEU A 191 1.33 -4.89 0.66
CA LEU A 191 1.67 -3.49 0.44
C LEU A 191 0.47 -2.67 -0.07
N SER A 192 -0.46 -3.31 -0.80
CA SER A 192 -1.70 -2.67 -1.25
C SER A 192 -2.65 -2.42 -0.09
N GLY A 193 -2.85 -3.45 0.75
CA GLY A 193 -3.88 -3.41 1.80
C GLY A 193 -5.31 -3.44 1.23
N SER A 194 -6.29 -3.36 2.14
CA SER A 194 -7.73 -3.42 1.81
C SER A 194 -8.56 -2.32 2.47
N GLY A 195 -7.90 -1.29 3.00
CA GLY A 195 -8.56 -0.14 3.64
C GLY A 195 -9.26 0.78 2.63
N SER A 196 -9.73 1.90 3.13
CA SER A 196 -10.42 2.91 2.32
C SER A 196 -9.48 4.03 1.89
N ARG A 197 -9.75 4.60 0.73
CA ARG A 197 -9.08 5.81 0.27
C ARG A 197 -9.40 6.98 1.21
N THR A 198 -8.38 7.74 1.55
CA THR A 198 -8.50 9.03 2.26
C THR A 198 -8.73 10.18 1.26
N ASP A 199 -9.00 11.36 1.77
CA ASP A 199 -9.00 12.62 1.02
C ASP A 199 -7.97 13.57 1.65
N ALA A 200 -6.69 13.21 1.49
CA ALA A 200 -5.58 13.85 2.19
C ALA A 200 -4.89 14.95 1.35
N TRP A 201 -5.67 15.78 0.65
CA TRP A 201 -5.10 16.86 -0.17
C TRP A 201 -4.48 17.99 0.64
N GLY A 202 -4.83 18.08 1.92
CA GLY A 202 -4.46 19.23 2.74
C GLY A 202 -5.18 20.51 2.33
N ASP A 203 -4.70 21.63 2.84
CA ASP A 203 -5.21 22.97 2.55
C ASP A 203 -4.05 23.99 2.44
N GLU A 204 -4.36 25.26 2.35
CA GLU A 204 -3.39 26.35 2.24
C GLU A 204 -2.47 26.43 3.48
N PHE A 205 -2.99 26.10 4.67
CA PHE A 205 -2.26 26.20 5.94
C PHE A 205 -1.53 24.90 6.29
N SER A 206 -2.07 23.78 5.86
CA SER A 206 -1.53 22.42 6.09
C SER A 206 -1.49 21.64 4.76
N PRO A 207 -0.61 22.05 3.81
CA PRO A 207 -0.51 21.40 2.52
C PRO A 207 0.18 20.03 2.64
N ASN A 208 -0.25 19.05 1.84
CA ASN A 208 0.36 17.72 1.80
C ASN A 208 1.62 17.72 0.91
N ILE A 209 2.68 18.30 1.41
CA ILE A 209 3.97 18.48 0.72
C ILE A 209 4.98 17.39 1.10
N GLU A 210 6.01 17.24 0.29
CA GLU A 210 7.22 16.50 0.66
C GLU A 210 8.14 17.37 1.52
N ARG A 211 8.42 16.93 2.74
CA ARG A 211 9.21 17.71 3.70
C ARG A 211 10.70 17.80 3.40
N LYS A 212 11.21 16.93 2.52
CA LYS A 212 12.59 16.95 2.04
C LYS A 212 12.84 17.96 0.91
N ILE A 213 11.78 18.53 0.36
CA ILE A 213 11.84 19.45 -0.77
C ILE A 213 11.34 20.83 -0.32
N PRO A 214 12.08 21.93 -0.59
CA PRO A 214 11.61 23.27 -0.30
C PRO A 214 10.24 23.54 -0.91
N ARG A 215 9.39 24.28 -0.21
CA ARG A 215 8.06 24.67 -0.71
C ARG A 215 8.12 25.39 -2.06
N SER A 216 9.18 26.15 -2.30
CA SER A 216 9.42 26.87 -3.56
C SER A 216 9.82 25.97 -4.72
N MET A 217 10.19 24.70 -4.46
CA MET A 217 10.66 23.72 -5.43
C MET A 217 9.69 22.53 -5.61
N GLN A 218 8.45 22.68 -5.15
CA GLN A 218 7.38 21.71 -5.35
C GLN A 218 6.03 22.42 -5.52
N PRO A 219 5.06 21.82 -6.24
CA PRO A 219 3.78 22.49 -6.49
C PRO A 219 2.88 22.49 -5.25
N MET A 220 1.97 23.46 -5.17
CA MET A 220 0.91 23.54 -4.16
C MET A 220 -0.42 23.17 -4.80
N LEU A 221 -0.99 21.98 -4.47
CA LEU A 221 -2.11 21.40 -5.21
C LEU A 221 -3.34 21.11 -4.35
N TYR A 222 -3.54 21.83 -3.25
CA TYR A 222 -4.70 21.61 -2.36
C TYR A 222 -6.06 21.83 -3.03
N LYS A 223 -6.14 22.67 -4.09
CA LYS A 223 -7.32 22.85 -4.96
C LYS A 223 -7.17 22.21 -6.34
N GLY A 224 -5.98 21.66 -6.65
CA GLY A 224 -5.66 21.06 -7.93
C GLY A 224 -4.99 22.01 -8.92
N PHE A 225 -4.90 21.57 -10.16
CA PHE A 225 -4.34 22.35 -11.26
C PHE A 225 -5.39 23.25 -11.89
N TRP A 226 -4.95 24.38 -12.42
CA TRP A 226 -5.77 25.20 -13.31
C TRP A 226 -4.96 25.60 -14.55
N SER A 227 -5.64 26.00 -15.61
CA SER A 227 -4.99 26.48 -16.84
C SER A 227 -5.78 27.63 -17.45
N ASP A 228 -5.09 28.53 -18.10
CA ASP A 228 -5.65 29.67 -18.84
C ASP A 228 -6.09 29.30 -20.26
N ASN A 229 -5.69 28.14 -20.77
CA ASN A 229 -6.04 27.63 -22.10
C ASN A 229 -7.35 26.81 -22.14
N GLY A 230 -8.07 26.71 -21.02
CA GLY A 230 -9.35 25.99 -20.91
C GLY A 230 -9.22 24.47 -20.76
N HIS A 231 -8.01 23.89 -20.75
CA HIS A 231 -7.82 22.47 -20.46
C HIS A 231 -8.06 22.18 -18.98
N ARG A 232 -8.73 21.07 -18.69
CA ARG A 232 -8.89 20.56 -17.33
C ARG A 232 -7.83 19.49 -17.08
N TYR A 233 -7.08 19.70 -16.02
CA TYR A 233 -6.11 18.71 -15.55
C TYR A 233 -6.54 18.20 -14.17
N ASP A 234 -6.57 16.88 -14.06
CA ASP A 234 -6.71 16.19 -12.78
C ASP A 234 -5.33 16.16 -12.08
N ARG A 235 -5.36 16.01 -10.77
CA ARG A 235 -4.17 15.60 -10.00
C ARG A 235 -3.92 14.13 -10.27
N GLY A 236 -3.19 13.82 -11.33
CA GLY A 236 -2.88 12.45 -11.76
C GLY A 236 -1.83 11.83 -10.86
N HIS A 237 -2.19 10.75 -10.16
CA HIS A 237 -1.27 10.01 -9.33
C HIS A 237 -0.26 9.24 -10.16
N GLN A 238 1.02 9.23 -9.75
CA GLN A 238 2.00 8.30 -10.30
C GLN A 238 2.04 6.98 -9.50
N CYS A 239 2.12 7.04 -8.17
CA CYS A 239 1.77 5.90 -7.30
C CYS A 239 0.30 6.02 -6.95
N PRO A 240 -0.59 5.15 -7.46
CA PRO A 240 -2.03 5.26 -7.23
C PRO A 240 -2.42 5.12 -5.76
N SER A 241 -3.40 5.89 -5.31
CA SER A 241 -3.96 5.78 -3.96
C SER A 241 -4.44 4.35 -3.65
N ALA A 242 -5.04 3.68 -4.62
CA ALA A 242 -5.53 2.30 -4.46
C ALA A 242 -4.41 1.25 -4.30
N ASP A 243 -3.16 1.60 -4.56
CA ASP A 243 -2.01 0.71 -4.37
C ASP A 243 -1.43 0.80 -2.93
N ARG A 244 -1.98 1.67 -2.09
CA ARG A 244 -1.50 1.99 -0.74
C ARG A 244 -2.66 2.19 0.25
N LEU A 245 -3.41 1.11 0.52
CA LEU A 245 -4.58 1.10 1.42
C LEU A 245 -4.30 0.35 2.73
N THR A 246 -3.05 0.20 3.14
CA THR A 246 -2.67 -0.49 4.38
C THR A 246 -3.10 0.27 5.64
N SER A 247 -3.08 1.60 5.58
CA SER A 247 -3.62 2.49 6.61
C SER A 247 -3.94 3.87 6.02
N SER A 248 -4.70 4.67 6.76
CA SER A 248 -5.03 6.05 6.34
C SER A 248 -3.79 6.92 6.19
N SER A 249 -2.80 6.78 7.09
CA SER A 249 -1.54 7.54 7.02
C SER A 249 -0.69 7.14 5.81
N VAL A 250 -0.58 5.85 5.52
CA VAL A 250 0.11 5.36 4.31
C VAL A 250 -0.61 5.83 3.05
N ASN A 251 -1.94 5.72 3.01
CA ASN A 251 -2.72 6.22 1.89
C ASN A 251 -2.55 7.73 1.68
N ALA A 252 -2.49 8.52 2.76
CA ALA A 252 -2.27 9.97 2.70
C ALA A 252 -0.95 10.34 2.01
N THR A 253 0.08 9.50 2.08
CA THR A 253 1.37 9.76 1.40
C THR A 253 1.23 9.78 -0.11
N THR A 254 0.26 9.03 -0.68
CA THR A 254 0.02 9.03 -2.12
C THR A 254 -0.57 10.36 -2.62
N PHE A 255 -1.12 11.19 -1.72
CA PHE A 255 -1.66 12.51 -2.01
C PHE A 255 -0.61 13.63 -1.93
N ARG A 256 0.66 13.32 -1.65
CA ARG A 256 1.73 14.31 -1.72
C ARG A 256 1.79 14.92 -3.11
N TYR A 257 1.97 16.22 -3.17
CA TYR A 257 1.94 16.95 -4.45
C TYR A 257 3.06 16.54 -5.40
N THR A 258 4.17 16.05 -4.86
CA THR A 258 5.28 15.48 -5.65
C THR A 258 4.94 14.15 -6.35
N ASN A 259 3.86 13.48 -5.93
CA ASN A 259 3.33 12.27 -6.61
C ASN A 259 2.29 12.62 -7.70
N MET A 260 2.03 13.91 -7.93
CA MET A 260 0.99 14.40 -8.84
C MET A 260 1.59 14.99 -10.11
N THR A 261 0.91 14.72 -11.23
CA THR A 261 1.17 15.38 -12.51
C THR A 261 -0.13 15.93 -13.09
N PRO A 262 -0.10 17.00 -13.88
CA PRO A 262 -1.29 17.47 -14.58
C PRO A 262 -1.69 16.47 -15.68
N GLN A 263 -2.76 15.71 -15.43
CA GLN A 263 -3.32 14.74 -16.39
C GLN A 263 -4.64 15.22 -16.95
N GLN A 264 -4.85 15.09 -18.28
CA GLN A 264 -6.15 15.31 -18.89
C GLN A 264 -7.17 14.36 -18.26
N SER A 265 -8.35 14.87 -17.89
CA SER A 265 -9.36 14.11 -17.16
C SER A 265 -9.80 12.85 -17.90
N GLU A 266 -9.97 12.93 -19.23
CA GLU A 266 -10.36 11.78 -20.07
C GLU A 266 -9.26 10.72 -20.16
N PHE A 267 -8.00 11.11 -20.07
CA PHE A 267 -6.86 10.19 -19.99
C PHE A 267 -6.80 9.53 -18.61
N ASN A 268 -6.75 10.35 -17.55
CA ASN A 268 -6.61 9.90 -16.17
C ASN A 268 -7.75 8.96 -15.74
N GLN A 269 -9.00 9.37 -15.96
CA GLN A 269 -10.19 8.61 -15.56
C GLN A 269 -10.57 7.51 -16.56
N GLY A 270 -9.95 7.49 -17.74
CA GLY A 270 -10.19 6.54 -18.82
C GLY A 270 -9.18 5.39 -18.85
N ILE A 271 -8.36 5.40 -19.91
CA ILE A 271 -7.43 4.30 -20.19
C ILE A 271 -6.37 4.10 -19.13
N TRP A 272 -5.93 5.21 -18.47
CA TRP A 272 -4.94 5.16 -17.40
C TRP A 272 -5.49 4.46 -16.15
N ALA A 273 -6.68 4.84 -15.69
CA ALA A 273 -7.36 4.16 -14.57
C ALA A 273 -7.66 2.69 -14.86
N ALA A 274 -7.98 2.35 -16.13
CA ALA A 274 -8.17 0.96 -16.54
C ALA A 274 -6.86 0.15 -16.44
N LEU A 275 -5.73 0.73 -16.86
CA LEU A 275 -4.42 0.11 -16.72
C LEU A 275 -4.04 -0.05 -15.25
N GLU A 276 -4.21 0.96 -14.41
CA GLU A 276 -3.92 0.87 -12.97
C GLU A 276 -4.72 -0.24 -12.28
N THR A 277 -6.00 -0.36 -12.63
CA THR A 277 -6.85 -1.44 -12.12
C THR A 277 -6.33 -2.80 -12.54
N ARG A 278 -5.84 -2.92 -13.76
CA ARG A 278 -5.25 -4.15 -14.27
C ARG A 278 -3.91 -4.46 -13.60
N VAL A 279 -3.05 -3.48 -13.38
CA VAL A 279 -1.77 -3.63 -12.67
C VAL A 279 -2.00 -4.19 -11.26
N ARG A 280 -2.97 -3.67 -10.52
CA ARG A 280 -3.38 -4.23 -9.23
C ARG A 280 -3.86 -5.69 -9.34
N SER A 281 -4.66 -6.00 -10.35
CA SER A 281 -5.10 -7.37 -10.59
C SER A 281 -3.93 -8.32 -10.86
N TRP A 282 -2.96 -7.91 -11.67
CA TRP A 282 -1.77 -8.70 -11.94
C TRP A 282 -0.89 -8.90 -10.70
N SER A 283 -0.81 -7.92 -9.80
CA SER A 283 0.00 -8.03 -8.60
C SER A 283 -0.37 -9.22 -7.71
N TYR A 284 -1.62 -9.67 -7.72
CA TYR A 284 -2.07 -10.87 -7.00
C TYR A 284 -1.54 -12.19 -7.62
N SER A 285 -1.07 -12.15 -8.86
CA SER A 285 -0.49 -13.33 -9.54
C SER A 285 1.00 -13.51 -9.24
N PHE A 286 1.65 -12.49 -8.71
CA PHE A 286 3.08 -12.45 -8.39
C PHE A 286 3.33 -12.43 -6.90
N ASP A 287 4.51 -12.83 -6.47
CA ASP A 287 4.97 -12.62 -5.08
C ASP A 287 5.28 -11.12 -4.87
N THR A 288 5.78 -10.47 -5.91
CA THR A 288 5.93 -9.01 -5.97
C THR A 288 5.86 -8.56 -7.43
N LEU A 289 5.12 -7.50 -7.68
CA LEU A 289 5.13 -6.74 -8.92
C LEU A 289 5.89 -5.43 -8.67
N TYR A 290 7.01 -5.25 -9.34
CA TYR A 290 7.76 -3.99 -9.31
C TYR A 290 7.21 -3.07 -10.38
N VAL A 291 6.85 -1.86 -9.99
CA VAL A 291 6.16 -0.89 -10.85
C VAL A 291 7.01 0.36 -10.96
N VAL A 292 7.24 0.82 -12.18
CA VAL A 292 7.72 2.17 -12.46
C VAL A 292 6.65 2.88 -13.27
N THR A 293 6.15 3.98 -12.74
CA THR A 293 5.25 4.90 -13.44
C THR A 293 6.02 6.17 -13.74
N GLY A 294 5.93 6.70 -14.93
CA GLY A 294 6.61 7.95 -15.21
C GLY A 294 5.93 8.78 -16.29
N CYS A 295 6.50 9.94 -16.50
CA CYS A 295 6.03 10.91 -17.49
C CYS A 295 7.19 11.48 -18.30
N VAL A 296 6.89 11.91 -19.52
CA VAL A 296 7.84 12.53 -20.43
C VAL A 296 7.52 14.02 -20.50
N VAL A 297 8.45 14.84 -20.01
CA VAL A 297 8.32 16.30 -20.01
C VAL A 297 9.26 16.96 -21.00
N ASP A 298 10.28 16.24 -21.49
CA ASP A 298 11.22 16.77 -22.47
C ASP A 298 10.51 17.11 -23.77
N GLY A 299 10.74 18.36 -24.24
CA GLY A 299 10.07 18.89 -25.43
C GLY A 299 8.61 19.29 -25.23
N SER A 300 8.07 19.22 -23.99
CA SER A 300 6.74 19.77 -23.69
C SER A 300 6.83 21.28 -23.50
N GLU A 301 5.99 22.03 -24.22
CA GLU A 301 5.83 23.48 -24.06
C GLU A 301 4.58 23.83 -23.25
N ASP A 302 3.72 22.83 -22.96
CA ASP A 302 2.49 23.00 -22.20
C ASP A 302 2.75 23.05 -20.69
N TYR A 303 1.97 23.86 -19.97
CA TYR A 303 1.99 23.93 -18.52
C TYR A 303 0.60 24.14 -17.92
N ALA A 304 0.46 23.70 -16.70
CA ALA A 304 -0.65 24.04 -15.80
C ALA A 304 -0.11 24.91 -14.66
N TYR A 305 -1.00 25.60 -13.97
CA TYR A 305 -0.65 26.34 -12.77
C TYR A 305 -1.05 25.57 -11.52
N ASP A 306 -0.25 25.68 -10.50
CA ASP A 306 -0.58 25.29 -9.15
C ASP A 306 -1.41 26.37 -8.42
N ASN A 307 -1.71 26.17 -7.13
CA ASN A 307 -2.58 27.09 -6.38
C ASN A 307 -1.88 28.39 -5.93
N ILE A 308 -0.58 28.52 -6.12
CA ILE A 308 0.18 29.75 -5.84
C ILE A 308 0.74 30.41 -7.10
N GLY A 309 0.38 29.88 -8.28
CA GLY A 309 0.74 30.45 -9.58
C GLY A 309 2.05 29.95 -10.18
N ALA A 310 2.64 28.89 -9.60
CA ALA A 310 3.80 28.24 -10.20
C ALA A 310 3.39 27.43 -11.44
N LYS A 311 4.26 27.45 -12.46
CA LYS A 311 4.07 26.66 -13.68
C LYS A 311 4.55 25.23 -13.46
N VAL A 312 3.67 24.27 -13.66
CA VAL A 312 3.94 22.84 -13.62
C VAL A 312 3.88 22.32 -15.05
N THR A 313 4.95 21.69 -15.52
CA THR A 313 5.01 21.16 -16.89
C THR A 313 3.94 20.09 -17.10
N VAL A 314 3.16 20.21 -18.16
CA VAL A 314 2.21 19.17 -18.58
C VAL A 314 2.98 18.12 -19.37
N PRO A 315 3.05 16.86 -18.92
CA PRO A 315 3.76 15.82 -19.65
C PRO A 315 3.18 15.56 -21.03
N ALA A 316 4.04 15.37 -22.03
CA ALA A 316 3.65 14.99 -23.38
C ALA A 316 3.23 13.53 -23.49
N ALA A 317 3.73 12.68 -22.59
CA ALA A 317 3.42 11.24 -22.55
C ALA A 317 3.55 10.68 -21.13
N TYR A 318 2.96 9.50 -20.95
CA TYR A 318 3.04 8.69 -19.72
C TYR A 318 3.45 7.27 -20.05
N TYR A 319 4.12 6.62 -19.10
CA TYR A 319 4.53 5.24 -19.25
C TYR A 319 4.41 4.45 -17.96
N LYS A 320 4.32 3.12 -18.09
CA LYS A 320 4.53 2.17 -16.99
C LYS A 320 5.48 1.07 -17.46
N ALA A 321 6.48 0.76 -16.63
CA ALA A 321 7.27 -0.46 -16.74
C ALA A 321 6.92 -1.37 -15.56
N LEU A 322 6.68 -2.64 -15.83
CA LEU A 322 6.28 -3.64 -14.85
C LEU A 322 7.24 -4.83 -14.91
N LEU A 323 7.72 -5.26 -13.74
CA LEU A 323 8.53 -6.46 -13.57
C LEU A 323 7.86 -7.36 -12.54
N GLY A 324 7.24 -8.46 -12.98
CA GLY A 324 6.64 -9.47 -12.12
C GLY A 324 7.67 -10.50 -11.66
N TYR A 325 7.63 -10.84 -10.37
CA TYR A 325 8.45 -11.91 -9.77
C TYR A 325 7.59 -12.98 -9.14
N LYS A 326 7.89 -14.25 -9.44
CA LYS A 326 7.26 -15.44 -8.85
C LYS A 326 8.31 -16.48 -8.48
N SER A 327 8.47 -16.78 -7.20
CA SER A 327 9.51 -17.69 -6.68
C SER A 327 9.21 -19.17 -6.98
N ASN A 328 7.93 -19.56 -6.96
CA ASN A 328 7.50 -20.94 -7.22
C ASN A 328 7.12 -21.12 -8.68
N ASN A 329 8.14 -21.27 -9.51
CA ASN A 329 7.94 -21.35 -10.92
C ASN A 329 7.83 -22.78 -11.43
N THR A 330 6.65 -23.35 -11.32
CA THR A 330 6.28 -24.62 -11.95
C THR A 330 5.83 -24.46 -13.42
N ILE A 331 5.68 -23.24 -13.90
CA ILE A 331 5.14 -22.92 -15.22
C ILE A 331 6.26 -22.30 -16.06
N GLY A 332 6.76 -23.08 -16.98
CA GLY A 332 7.93 -23.00 -17.84
C GLY A 332 8.53 -21.69 -18.33
N ILE A 333 7.88 -20.55 -18.21
CA ILE A 333 8.35 -19.31 -18.83
C ILE A 333 9.28 -18.57 -17.89
N THR A 334 8.89 -18.43 -16.65
CA THR A 334 9.70 -17.80 -15.62
C THR A 334 10.90 -18.68 -15.20
N GLY A 335 10.91 -20.01 -15.49
CA GLY A 335 12.04 -20.90 -15.24
C GLY A 335 13.30 -20.48 -15.98
N SER A 336 13.17 -19.96 -17.18
CA SER A 336 14.29 -19.48 -17.99
C SER A 336 14.80 -18.08 -17.57
N THR A 337 14.05 -17.36 -16.73
CA THR A 337 14.34 -16.01 -16.26
C THR A 337 14.36 -15.89 -14.74
N HIS A 338 14.53 -16.99 -14.03
CA HIS A 338 14.52 -17.07 -12.57
C HIS A 338 13.24 -16.48 -11.91
N GLY A 339 12.11 -16.63 -12.56
CA GLY A 339 10.82 -16.18 -12.06
C GLY A 339 10.44 -14.75 -12.45
N TYR A 340 11.23 -14.08 -13.24
CA TYR A 340 10.94 -12.71 -13.68
C TYR A 340 10.26 -12.66 -15.04
N THR A 341 9.36 -11.70 -15.24
CA THR A 341 8.72 -11.39 -16.51
C THR A 341 8.40 -9.91 -16.60
N GLY A 342 8.57 -9.30 -17.76
CA GLY A 342 8.40 -7.86 -17.96
C GLY A 342 7.33 -7.50 -18.98
N ILE A 343 6.71 -6.33 -18.79
CA ILE A 343 5.87 -5.65 -19.77
C ILE A 343 5.97 -4.15 -19.56
N ALA A 344 5.81 -3.38 -20.62
CA ALA A 344 5.81 -1.93 -20.55
C ALA A 344 4.66 -1.34 -21.37
N PHE A 345 4.32 -0.09 -21.06
CA PHE A 345 3.26 0.67 -21.72
C PHE A 345 3.72 2.10 -21.94
N TYR A 346 3.36 2.67 -23.09
CA TYR A 346 3.63 4.07 -23.42
C TYR A 346 2.39 4.70 -24.04
N PHE A 347 1.98 5.85 -23.51
CA PHE A 347 0.81 6.61 -23.94
C PHE A 347 1.20 8.05 -24.24
N GLU A 348 0.85 8.56 -25.41
CA GLU A 348 0.77 9.99 -25.60
C GLU A 348 -0.28 10.59 -24.65
N HIS A 349 -0.08 11.81 -24.20
CA HIS A 349 -1.03 12.45 -23.28
C HIS A 349 -2.27 12.97 -24.02
N ARG A 350 -3.19 12.09 -24.34
CA ARG A 350 -4.43 12.38 -25.08
C ARG A 350 -5.59 11.48 -24.65
N ASN A 351 -6.77 11.78 -25.13
CA ASN A 351 -7.94 10.91 -24.95
C ASN A 351 -7.78 9.60 -25.75
N TYR A 352 -8.12 8.47 -25.12
CA TYR A 352 -8.11 7.10 -25.67
C TYR A 352 -9.49 6.45 -25.61
N SER A 353 -10.56 7.21 -25.73
CA SER A 353 -11.92 6.69 -25.63
C SER A 353 -12.14 5.56 -26.65
N GLY A 354 -12.53 4.37 -26.13
CA GLY A 354 -12.76 3.17 -26.94
C GLY A 354 -11.50 2.33 -27.22
N ASP A 355 -10.31 2.76 -26.82
CA ASP A 355 -9.07 1.99 -26.97
C ASP A 355 -8.88 1.00 -25.82
N ASN A 356 -8.12 -0.07 -26.11
CA ASN A 356 -7.66 -1.02 -25.10
C ASN A 356 -6.20 -0.68 -24.72
N TYR A 357 -5.89 -0.61 -23.43
CA TYR A 357 -4.52 -0.34 -22.95
C TYR A 357 -3.49 -1.35 -23.49
N LEU A 358 -3.88 -2.58 -23.80
CA LEU A 358 -2.98 -3.58 -24.41
C LEU A 358 -2.47 -3.19 -25.79
N ASN A 359 -3.16 -2.28 -26.50
CA ASN A 359 -2.68 -1.74 -27.77
C ASN A 359 -1.42 -0.86 -27.59
N GLN A 360 -1.17 -0.40 -26.38
CA GLN A 360 -0.02 0.41 -26.00
C GLN A 360 1.09 -0.42 -25.31
N ALA A 361 0.90 -1.74 -25.23
CA ALA A 361 1.85 -2.64 -24.61
C ALA A 361 3.07 -2.89 -25.50
N MET A 362 4.24 -2.90 -24.89
CA MET A 362 5.53 -3.15 -25.53
C MET A 362 6.47 -3.89 -24.57
N THR A 363 7.65 -4.25 -25.05
CA THR A 363 8.73 -4.77 -24.21
C THR A 363 9.36 -3.64 -23.39
N ILE A 364 10.04 -3.99 -22.28
CA ILE A 364 10.82 -3.01 -21.50
C ILE A 364 11.86 -2.35 -22.42
N LYS A 365 12.55 -3.14 -23.23
CA LYS A 365 13.58 -2.65 -24.16
C LYS A 365 13.07 -1.63 -25.19
N GLU A 366 11.83 -1.77 -25.64
CA GLU A 366 11.18 -0.79 -26.53
C GLU A 366 10.85 0.50 -25.78
N LEU A 367 10.43 0.39 -24.50
CA LEU A 367 10.19 1.57 -23.67
C LEU A 367 11.48 2.33 -23.37
N GLU A 368 12.56 1.64 -23.05
CA GLU A 368 13.90 2.24 -22.84
C GLU A 368 14.36 3.07 -24.04
N LYS A 369 14.18 2.54 -25.23
CA LYS A 369 14.50 3.27 -26.49
C LYS A 369 13.67 4.55 -26.65
N ARG A 370 12.45 4.58 -26.10
CA ARG A 370 11.56 5.74 -26.21
C ARG A 370 11.85 6.80 -25.15
N THR A 371 12.21 6.38 -23.95
CA THR A 371 12.38 7.24 -22.78
C THR A 371 13.84 7.62 -22.51
N GLY A 372 14.79 6.82 -23.01
CA GLY A 372 16.21 6.94 -22.67
C GLY A 372 16.53 6.44 -21.25
N ILE A 373 15.57 5.89 -20.53
CA ILE A 373 15.74 5.42 -19.15
C ILE A 373 15.96 3.90 -19.19
N ASP A 374 16.99 3.41 -18.48
CA ASP A 374 17.26 2.00 -18.26
C ASP A 374 16.46 1.54 -17.02
N PHE A 375 15.55 0.57 -17.18
CA PHE A 375 14.66 0.12 -16.14
C PHE A 375 15.19 -1.11 -15.42
N PHE A 376 14.87 -1.24 -14.12
CA PHE A 376 15.18 -2.41 -13.29
C PHE A 376 16.66 -2.80 -13.30
N VAL A 377 17.54 -1.81 -13.28
CA VAL A 377 19.01 -1.98 -13.43
C VAL A 377 19.65 -2.97 -12.44
N ASN A 378 19.00 -3.20 -11.31
CA ASN A 378 19.48 -4.16 -10.31
C ASN A 378 19.14 -5.62 -10.65
N LEU A 379 18.34 -5.86 -11.68
CA LEU A 379 17.95 -7.20 -12.11
C LEU A 379 19.13 -7.96 -12.74
N GLU A 380 20.00 -7.30 -13.49
CA GLU A 380 21.20 -7.94 -14.09
C GLU A 380 22.08 -8.59 -13.02
N ALA A 381 22.31 -7.89 -11.91
CA ALA A 381 23.10 -8.42 -10.79
C ALA A 381 22.43 -9.64 -10.12
N ALA A 382 21.09 -9.71 -10.14
CA ALA A 382 20.33 -10.80 -9.51
C ALA A 382 20.26 -12.07 -10.37
N ILE A 383 20.12 -11.96 -11.70
CA ILE A 383 19.85 -13.11 -12.59
C ILE A 383 20.88 -13.31 -13.70
N GLY A 384 21.83 -12.41 -13.84
CA GLY A 384 22.87 -12.41 -14.87
C GLY A 384 22.39 -11.81 -16.20
N LYS A 385 23.34 -11.29 -16.99
CA LYS A 385 23.10 -10.49 -18.19
C LYS A 385 22.18 -11.15 -19.22
N GLU A 386 22.43 -12.41 -19.58
CA GLU A 386 21.64 -13.11 -20.59
C GLU A 386 20.15 -13.19 -20.24
N ARG A 387 19.83 -13.45 -18.95
CA ARG A 387 18.43 -13.51 -18.47
C ARG A 387 17.80 -12.14 -18.36
N TYR A 388 18.59 -11.17 -17.91
CA TYR A 388 18.18 -9.76 -17.87
C TYR A 388 17.78 -9.28 -19.25
N GLU A 389 18.64 -9.41 -20.27
CA GLU A 389 18.36 -9.04 -21.66
C GLU A 389 17.12 -9.77 -22.21
N LYS A 390 16.89 -11.01 -21.79
CA LYS A 390 15.71 -11.77 -22.17
C LYS A 390 14.44 -11.20 -21.54
N VAL A 391 14.45 -10.85 -20.26
CA VAL A 391 13.29 -10.23 -19.57
C VAL A 391 12.92 -8.92 -20.24
N GLU A 392 13.89 -8.08 -20.57
CA GLU A 392 13.65 -6.77 -21.20
C GLU A 392 13.15 -6.87 -22.62
N SER A 393 13.67 -7.84 -23.39
CA SER A 393 13.38 -7.97 -24.83
C SER A 393 12.16 -8.83 -25.15
N THR A 394 11.56 -9.49 -24.14
CA THR A 394 10.41 -10.37 -24.36
C THR A 394 9.21 -9.91 -23.58
N ARG A 395 8.03 -10.03 -24.19
CA ARG A 395 6.75 -9.88 -23.52
C ARG A 395 6.04 -11.22 -23.53
N ASP A 396 5.82 -11.76 -22.32
CA ASP A 396 5.12 -13.02 -22.16
C ASP A 396 3.63 -12.79 -22.03
N ASP A 397 2.92 -12.79 -23.14
CA ASP A 397 1.49 -12.53 -23.20
C ASP A 397 0.64 -13.49 -22.38
N TRP A 398 1.17 -14.62 -21.94
CA TRP A 398 0.44 -15.55 -21.07
C TRP A 398 0.24 -14.97 -19.65
N TRP A 399 1.26 -14.32 -19.09
CA TRP A 399 1.20 -13.70 -17.78
C TRP A 399 0.40 -12.39 -17.76
N TRP A 400 0.39 -11.68 -18.88
CA TRP A 400 -0.20 -10.35 -18.99
C TRP A 400 -1.57 -10.35 -19.69
N LYS A 401 -2.14 -11.51 -19.93
CA LYS A 401 -3.52 -11.67 -20.40
C LYS A 401 -4.53 -11.51 -19.26
N ASN A 402 -5.77 -11.37 -19.63
CA ASN A 402 -6.93 -11.11 -18.78
C ASN A 402 -7.12 -12.08 -17.63
#